data_7f2e77517005416878cf42eac6cba685
#
_entry.id   7f2e77517005416878cf42eac6cba685
#
_cell.length_a   1.000
_cell.length_b   1.000
_cell.length_c   1.000
_cell.angle_alpha   90.00
_cell.angle_beta   90.00
_cell.angle_gamma   90.00
#
_symmetry.space_group_name_H-M   'P 1'
#
loop_
_entity.id
_entity.type
_entity.pdbx_description
1 polymer ?
#
loop_
_entity_poly.entity_id
_entity_poly.type
_entity_poly.pdbx_seq_one_letter_code
_entity_poly.pdbx_strand_id
1 'polypeptide(L)'
;ASPIPEVNISIPQFTVVPLTKGWLQVKGDFAIGRSFDRHTIEQFANEKETYVYDILWHHKSLALQVKDTRHGFPLSARIGVNHWAQWGGTSTNPKIGVQPHSFKDLLRVIGGRSGGDNATFADQDNVLGAHYGTYDFKLTYTHDKGSLTAYHQHYFNDLSGMVFENGTDGLWGGELTINGLSWLKKVVVEYVNTRDQSGPFHFIWFDHEKHPGVGGGGDDYYNNGEYRTGFTYANQAIGSPLLISPAHNDNGDITFRHNRIRDWHFAAEGALSTHLSYRLLFTKMNS
;
A
#
# COMPACT_ATOMS: atom_id res chain seq x y z
N ALA A 1 3.24 -1.01 -13.54
CA ALA A 1 2.60 -2.00 -12.66
C ALA A 1 1.62 -2.84 -13.47
N SER A 2 1.68 -4.14 -13.34
CA SER A 2 0.74 -5.06 -14.00
C SER A 2 -0.50 -5.20 -13.13
N PRO A 3 -1.72 -5.08 -13.68
CA PRO A 3 -2.93 -5.30 -12.90
C PRO A 3 -3.09 -6.78 -12.56
N ILE A 4 -3.45 -7.06 -11.31
CA ILE A 4 -3.79 -8.42 -10.87
C ILE A 4 -5.21 -8.74 -11.37
N PRO A 5 -5.45 -9.91 -11.97
CA PRO A 5 -6.80 -10.37 -12.25
C PRO A 5 -7.60 -10.54 -10.97
N GLU A 6 -8.68 -9.78 -10.81
CA GLU A 6 -9.48 -9.76 -9.58
C GLU A 6 -10.98 -9.53 -9.86
N VAL A 7 -11.81 -9.96 -8.91
CA VAL A 7 -13.21 -9.56 -8.80
C VAL A 7 -13.31 -8.53 -7.69
N ASN A 8 -13.79 -7.33 -8.04
CA ASN A 8 -13.87 -6.19 -7.13
C ASN A 8 -15.32 -5.72 -6.96
N ILE A 9 -15.74 -5.54 -5.71
CA ILE A 9 -17.01 -4.92 -5.34
C ILE A 9 -16.68 -3.59 -4.67
N SER A 10 -17.24 -2.49 -5.18
CA SER A 10 -16.82 -1.16 -4.72
C SER A 10 -17.93 -0.15 -4.60
N ILE A 11 -17.70 0.84 -3.74
CA ILE A 11 -18.32 2.16 -3.77
C ILE A 11 -17.26 3.09 -4.36
N PRO A 12 -17.24 3.29 -5.70
CA PRO A 12 -16.07 3.88 -6.40
C PRO A 12 -15.92 5.38 -6.19
N GLN A 13 -16.96 6.06 -5.69
CA GLN A 13 -16.97 7.50 -5.41
C GLN A 13 -17.46 7.76 -4.00
N PHE A 14 -17.02 8.89 -3.41
CA PHE A 14 -17.54 9.30 -2.11
C PHE A 14 -19.04 9.49 -2.14
N THR A 15 -19.75 8.59 -1.49
CA THR A 15 -21.21 8.53 -1.41
C THR A 15 -21.66 8.99 -0.04
N VAL A 16 -22.65 9.88 0.00
CA VAL A 16 -23.20 10.40 1.27
C VAL A 16 -23.83 9.25 2.06
N VAL A 17 -23.43 9.13 3.31
CA VAL A 17 -24.04 8.18 4.25
C VAL A 17 -25.44 8.69 4.63
N PRO A 18 -26.50 7.86 4.50
CA PRO A 18 -27.85 8.26 4.91
C PRO A 18 -27.92 8.81 6.34
N LEU A 19 -28.83 9.71 6.60
CA LEU A 19 -29.07 10.34 7.90
C LEU A 19 -27.99 11.31 8.41
N THR A 20 -26.87 11.48 7.70
CA THR A 20 -25.77 12.37 8.10
C THR A 20 -25.91 13.80 7.58
N LYS A 21 -27.06 14.16 7.01
CA LYS A 21 -27.35 15.50 6.44
C LYS A 21 -26.31 15.96 5.38
N GLY A 22 -25.60 15.04 4.76
CA GLY A 22 -24.59 15.31 3.72
C GLY A 22 -23.17 15.56 4.24
N TRP A 23 -22.94 15.46 5.54
CA TRP A 23 -21.61 15.69 6.11
C TRP A 23 -20.67 14.49 6.00
N LEU A 24 -21.18 13.28 6.21
CA LEU A 24 -20.36 12.08 6.15
C LEU A 24 -20.49 11.38 4.81
N GLN A 25 -19.37 11.04 4.22
CA GLN A 25 -19.28 10.31 2.96
C GLN A 25 -18.38 9.10 3.13
N VAL A 26 -18.68 8.04 2.39
CA VAL A 26 -17.93 6.78 2.39
C VAL A 26 -17.52 6.41 0.97
N LYS A 27 -16.33 5.86 0.85
CA LYS A 27 -15.79 5.20 -0.34
C LYS A 27 -15.06 3.94 0.10
N GLY A 28 -15.06 2.89 -0.72
CA GLY A 28 -14.30 1.68 -0.41
C GLY A 28 -14.48 0.61 -1.47
N ASP A 29 -13.69 -0.42 -1.33
CA ASP A 29 -13.72 -1.60 -2.18
C ASP A 29 -13.28 -2.85 -1.42
N PHE A 30 -13.62 -3.99 -2.01
CA PHE A 30 -13.24 -5.31 -1.56
C PHE A 30 -13.03 -6.19 -2.79
N ALA A 31 -11.83 -6.75 -2.91
CA ALA A 31 -11.47 -7.57 -4.04
C ALA A 31 -10.82 -8.88 -3.62
N ILE A 32 -10.99 -9.89 -4.47
CA ILE A 32 -10.28 -11.15 -4.42
C ILE A 32 -9.73 -11.42 -5.80
N GLY A 33 -8.46 -11.76 -5.87
CA GLY A 33 -7.73 -12.03 -7.11
C GLY A 33 -6.86 -13.27 -7.05
N ARG A 34 -6.25 -13.59 -8.18
CA ARG A 34 -5.29 -14.67 -8.30
C ARG A 34 -4.20 -14.31 -9.30
N SER A 35 -2.97 -14.69 -9.01
CA SER A 35 -1.85 -14.62 -9.94
C SER A 35 -1.90 -15.75 -10.96
N PHE A 36 -1.53 -15.43 -12.20
CA PHE A 36 -1.39 -16.38 -13.31
C PHE A 36 -0.02 -16.22 -13.97
N ASP A 37 0.97 -15.76 -13.24
CA ASP A 37 2.29 -15.36 -13.73
C ASP A 37 3.40 -16.39 -13.47
N ARG A 38 3.03 -17.62 -13.10
CA ARG A 38 3.97 -18.72 -12.81
C ARG A 38 5.05 -18.86 -13.89
N HIS A 39 4.67 -18.91 -15.16
CA HIS A 39 5.62 -19.09 -16.26
C HIS A 39 6.61 -17.92 -16.37
N THR A 40 6.17 -16.70 -16.14
CA THR A 40 7.03 -15.50 -16.14
C THR A 40 8.04 -15.56 -15.00
N ILE A 41 7.63 -16.03 -13.82
CA ILE A 41 8.52 -16.18 -12.67
C ILE A 41 9.54 -17.29 -12.95
N GLU A 42 9.11 -18.46 -13.45
CA GLU A 42 9.96 -19.59 -13.79
C GLU A 42 11.05 -19.23 -14.82
N GLN A 43 10.72 -18.42 -15.81
CA GLN A 43 11.68 -17.98 -16.82
C GLN A 43 12.70 -16.96 -16.30
N PHE A 44 12.34 -16.20 -15.28
CA PHE A 44 13.16 -15.13 -14.74
C PHE A 44 14.02 -15.59 -13.56
N ALA A 45 13.42 -16.33 -12.61
CA ALA A 45 14.06 -16.73 -11.37
C ALA A 45 15.26 -17.65 -11.62
N ASN A 46 16.37 -17.40 -10.93
CA ASN A 46 17.50 -18.31 -11.00
C ASN A 46 17.19 -19.64 -10.26
N GLU A 47 17.95 -20.68 -10.55
CA GLU A 47 17.72 -22.06 -10.06
C GLU A 47 17.78 -22.21 -8.52
N LYS A 48 18.36 -21.24 -7.82
CA LYS A 48 18.48 -21.25 -6.35
C LYS A 48 17.29 -20.59 -5.66
N GLU A 49 16.51 -19.80 -6.40
CA GLU A 49 15.37 -19.10 -5.84
C GLU A 49 14.20 -20.06 -5.60
N THR A 50 13.54 -19.85 -4.47
CA THR A 50 12.26 -20.47 -4.18
C THR A 50 11.19 -19.41 -4.16
N TYR A 51 10.01 -19.71 -4.69
CA TYR A 51 8.90 -18.77 -4.77
C TYR A 51 7.55 -19.49 -4.62
N VAL A 52 6.53 -18.74 -4.34
CA VAL A 52 5.14 -19.21 -4.35
C VAL A 52 4.52 -18.82 -5.69
N TYR A 53 3.78 -19.73 -6.31
CA TYR A 53 3.01 -19.50 -7.53
C TYR A 53 1.52 -19.77 -7.28
N ASP A 54 0.65 -19.32 -8.19
CA ASP A 54 -0.80 -19.39 -8.03
C ASP A 54 -1.30 -18.69 -6.77
N ILE A 55 -0.64 -17.59 -6.40
CA ILE A 55 -0.93 -16.79 -5.22
C ILE A 55 -2.36 -16.24 -5.30
N LEU A 56 -3.08 -16.31 -4.21
CA LEU A 56 -4.34 -15.63 -4.02
C LEU A 56 -4.10 -14.23 -3.48
N TRP A 57 -4.90 -13.28 -3.94
CA TRP A 57 -4.83 -11.88 -3.54
C TRP A 57 -6.11 -11.44 -2.85
N HIS A 58 -5.96 -10.63 -1.85
CA HIS A 58 -7.05 -9.90 -1.23
C HIS A 58 -6.69 -8.42 -1.18
N HIS A 59 -7.62 -7.58 -1.59
CA HIS A 59 -7.54 -6.14 -1.44
C HIS A 59 -8.81 -5.61 -0.79
N LYS A 60 -8.66 -4.68 0.13
CA LYS A 60 -9.78 -3.91 0.69
C LYS A 60 -9.36 -2.49 0.96
N SER A 61 -10.28 -1.56 0.74
CA SER A 61 -10.11 -0.18 1.19
C SER A 61 -11.39 0.34 1.83
N LEU A 62 -11.23 1.27 2.76
CA LEU A 62 -12.33 2.05 3.33
C LEU A 62 -11.84 3.46 3.61
N ALA A 63 -12.54 4.44 3.10
CA ALA A 63 -12.28 5.84 3.39
C ALA A 63 -13.56 6.56 3.83
N LEU A 64 -13.47 7.28 4.91
CA LEU A 64 -14.49 8.16 5.43
C LEU A 64 -14.07 9.62 5.21
N GLN A 65 -14.98 10.43 4.73
CA GLN A 65 -14.76 11.86 4.52
C GLN A 65 -15.83 12.66 5.21
N VAL A 66 -15.42 13.63 6.01
CA VAL A 66 -16.31 14.69 6.54
C VAL A 66 -16.12 15.91 5.66
N LYS A 67 -17.19 16.31 4.99
CA LYS A 67 -17.22 17.47 4.10
C LYS A 67 -18.62 18.04 4.08
N ASP A 68 -18.73 19.35 4.30
CA ASP A 68 -20.02 20.02 4.11
C ASP A 68 -20.35 20.12 2.62
N THR A 69 -21.49 19.54 2.24
CA THR A 69 -21.99 19.57 0.86
C THR A 69 -23.11 20.59 0.65
N ARG A 70 -23.56 21.30 1.70
CA ARG A 70 -24.76 22.13 1.68
C ARG A 70 -24.58 23.57 2.11
N HIS A 71 -23.69 23.83 3.07
CA HIS A 71 -23.61 25.14 3.74
C HIS A 71 -22.29 25.88 3.47
N GLY A 72 -21.38 25.27 2.67
CA GLY A 72 -20.13 25.92 2.26
C GLY A 72 -19.06 25.98 3.37
N PHE A 73 -19.09 25.10 4.37
CA PHE A 73 -18.02 25.03 5.35
C PHE A 73 -16.69 24.71 4.67
N PRO A 74 -15.63 25.50 4.87
CA PRO A 74 -14.46 25.46 4.02
C PRO A 74 -13.51 24.27 4.28
N LEU A 75 -13.67 23.59 5.42
CA LEU A 75 -12.76 22.53 5.82
C LEU A 75 -13.37 21.16 5.54
N SER A 76 -12.58 20.25 4.98
CA SER A 76 -12.91 18.83 4.87
C SER A 76 -11.76 17.95 5.34
N ALA A 77 -12.10 16.84 5.97
CA ALA A 77 -11.14 15.86 6.47
C ALA A 77 -11.49 14.48 5.95
N ARG A 78 -10.46 13.67 5.66
CA ARG A 78 -10.58 12.28 5.25
C ARG A 78 -9.63 11.42 6.06
N ILE A 79 -10.12 10.24 6.45
CA ILE A 79 -9.32 9.14 6.96
C ILE A 79 -9.62 7.91 6.13
N GLY A 80 -8.63 7.04 5.96
CA GLY A 80 -8.81 5.81 5.20
C GLY A 80 -7.84 4.73 5.62
N VAL A 81 -8.16 3.52 5.23
CA VAL A 81 -7.28 2.36 5.27
C VAL A 81 -7.30 1.69 3.92
N ASN A 82 -6.15 1.26 3.47
CA ASN A 82 -5.97 0.47 2.25
C ASN A 82 -5.07 -0.72 2.61
N HIS A 83 -5.48 -1.93 2.24
CA HIS A 83 -4.80 -3.14 2.67
C HIS A 83 -4.78 -4.18 1.56
N TRP A 84 -3.60 -4.69 1.28
CA TRP A 84 -3.32 -5.76 0.33
C TRP A 84 -2.73 -6.96 1.04
N ALA A 85 -3.09 -8.15 0.61
CA ALA A 85 -2.51 -9.38 1.12
C ALA A 85 -2.32 -10.42 0.01
N GLN A 86 -1.19 -11.12 0.08
CA GLN A 86 -0.89 -12.34 -0.65
C GLN A 86 -1.09 -13.53 0.28
N TRP A 87 -1.73 -14.59 -0.20
CA TRP A 87 -1.97 -15.80 0.60
C TRP A 87 -2.21 -17.00 -0.31
N GLY A 88 -2.22 -18.21 0.26
CA GLY A 88 -2.41 -19.42 -0.54
C GLY A 88 -1.30 -19.65 -1.57
N GLY A 89 -1.61 -20.37 -2.63
CA GLY A 89 -0.65 -20.76 -3.64
C GLY A 89 0.18 -21.99 -3.26
N THR A 90 1.24 -22.24 -4.03
CA THR A 90 2.14 -23.39 -3.82
C THR A 90 3.58 -22.93 -3.90
N SER A 91 4.37 -23.24 -2.88
CA SER A 91 5.80 -22.95 -2.86
C SER A 91 6.58 -23.99 -3.67
N THR A 92 7.59 -23.53 -4.40
CA THR A 92 8.59 -24.42 -5.03
C THR A 92 9.53 -25.04 -3.99
N ASN A 93 9.58 -24.51 -2.77
CA ASN A 93 10.28 -25.14 -1.66
C ASN A 93 9.45 -26.34 -1.14
N PRO A 94 9.93 -27.60 -1.29
CA PRO A 94 9.17 -28.78 -0.91
C PRO A 94 8.89 -28.89 0.60
N LYS A 95 9.63 -28.16 1.43
CA LYS A 95 9.39 -28.11 2.89
C LYS A 95 8.19 -27.26 3.25
N ILE A 96 7.81 -26.33 2.40
CA ILE A 96 6.69 -25.40 2.58
C ILE A 96 5.44 -25.95 1.84
N GLY A 97 5.56 -26.25 0.55
CA GLY A 97 4.50 -26.85 -0.24
C GLY A 97 3.26 -25.96 -0.44
N VAL A 98 2.09 -26.57 -0.34
CA VAL A 98 0.80 -25.87 -0.53
C VAL A 98 0.49 -25.00 0.68
N GLN A 99 0.25 -23.71 0.42
CA GLN A 99 -0.10 -22.74 1.46
C GLN A 99 -1.58 -22.83 1.86
N PRO A 100 -1.95 -22.44 3.09
CA PRO A 100 -3.33 -22.40 3.53
C PRO A 100 -4.22 -21.57 2.58
N HIS A 101 -5.32 -22.16 2.08
CA HIS A 101 -6.17 -21.52 1.07
C HIS A 101 -7.67 -21.81 1.27
N SER A 102 -8.07 -22.25 2.46
CA SER A 102 -9.48 -22.47 2.79
C SER A 102 -10.25 -21.17 2.99
N PHE A 103 -11.58 -21.23 2.99
CA PHE A 103 -12.42 -20.08 3.32
C PHE A 103 -12.13 -19.52 4.73
N LYS A 104 -11.78 -20.39 5.69
CA LYS A 104 -11.35 -19.97 7.03
C LYS A 104 -10.05 -19.16 6.97
N ASP A 105 -9.12 -19.56 6.10
CA ASP A 105 -7.86 -18.84 5.91
C ASP A 105 -8.09 -17.48 5.24
N LEU A 106 -9.02 -17.38 4.27
CA LEU A 106 -9.44 -16.09 3.73
C LEU A 106 -9.95 -15.14 4.82
N LEU A 107 -10.77 -15.62 5.75
CA LEU A 107 -11.25 -14.79 6.86
C LEU A 107 -10.13 -14.34 7.80
N ARG A 108 -9.09 -15.16 7.99
CA ARG A 108 -7.89 -14.77 8.73
C ARG A 108 -7.13 -13.67 8.00
N VAL A 109 -6.91 -13.83 6.71
CA VAL A 109 -6.23 -12.83 5.85
C VAL A 109 -6.99 -11.50 5.85
N ILE A 110 -8.32 -11.53 5.69
CA ILE A 110 -9.16 -10.32 5.77
C ILE A 110 -9.00 -9.63 7.12
N GLY A 111 -8.91 -10.41 8.20
CA GLY A 111 -8.80 -9.89 9.56
C GLY A 111 -7.37 -9.59 10.02
N GLY A 112 -6.33 -9.83 9.19
CA GLY A 112 -4.92 -9.70 9.59
C GLY A 112 -4.60 -10.61 10.79
N ARG A 113 -5.04 -11.89 10.74
CA ARG A 113 -4.85 -12.85 11.84
C ARG A 113 -3.82 -13.90 11.47
N SER A 114 -3.19 -14.47 12.49
CA SER A 114 -2.23 -15.56 12.35
C SER A 114 -2.84 -16.81 11.71
N GLY A 115 -1.97 -17.60 11.08
CA GLY A 115 -2.29 -18.87 10.45
C GLY A 115 -2.83 -19.92 11.43
N GLY A 116 -3.34 -21.03 10.90
CA GLY A 116 -3.69 -22.21 11.68
C GLY A 116 -2.55 -23.21 11.71
N ASP A 117 -2.80 -24.38 12.30
CA ASP A 117 -1.84 -25.49 12.43
C ASP A 117 -1.28 -25.99 11.08
N ASN A 118 -1.96 -25.68 9.98
CA ASN A 118 -1.55 -26.00 8.62
C ASN A 118 -0.71 -24.92 7.94
N ALA A 119 -0.42 -23.81 8.64
CA ALA A 119 0.42 -22.74 8.15
C ALA A 119 1.89 -22.96 8.56
N THR A 120 2.81 -22.23 7.96
CA THR A 120 4.20 -22.20 8.40
C THR A 120 4.32 -21.63 9.81
N PHE A 121 5.47 -21.87 10.46
CA PHE A 121 5.70 -21.31 11.81
C PHE A 121 5.64 -19.78 11.79
N ALA A 122 6.21 -19.14 10.78
CA ALA A 122 6.20 -17.69 10.64
C ALA A 122 4.76 -17.14 10.52
N ASP A 123 3.91 -17.78 9.73
CA ASP A 123 2.51 -17.38 9.56
C ASP A 123 1.65 -17.67 10.80
N GLN A 124 2.02 -18.67 11.60
CA GLN A 124 1.34 -18.96 12.89
C GLN A 124 1.70 -17.92 13.94
N ASP A 125 2.94 -17.44 13.93
CA ASP A 125 3.47 -16.49 14.90
C ASP A 125 3.09 -15.03 14.59
N ASN A 126 2.98 -14.69 13.29
CA ASN A 126 2.63 -13.36 12.82
C ASN A 126 1.20 -13.33 12.22
N VAL A 127 1.12 -12.98 10.96
CA VAL A 127 -0.11 -12.94 10.16
C VAL A 127 -0.02 -13.95 9.03
N LEU A 128 -1.14 -14.56 8.65
CA LEU A 128 -1.20 -15.52 7.55
C LEU A 128 -0.95 -14.81 6.21
N GLY A 129 0.17 -15.11 5.57
CA GLY A 129 0.57 -14.56 4.29
C GLY A 129 1.37 -13.26 4.36
N ALA A 130 1.55 -12.59 3.24
CA ALA A 130 2.26 -11.32 3.16
C ALA A 130 1.28 -10.15 3.09
N HIS A 131 1.43 -9.16 3.95
CA HIS A 131 0.55 -8.02 4.06
C HIS A 131 1.28 -6.71 3.77
N TYR A 132 0.56 -5.76 3.18
CA TYR A 132 0.99 -4.38 3.02
C TYR A 132 -0.23 -3.46 3.05
N GLY A 133 -0.12 -2.33 3.71
CA GLY A 133 -1.23 -1.39 3.76
C GLY A 133 -0.82 0.03 4.05
N THR A 134 -1.82 0.92 4.01
CA THR A 134 -1.68 2.32 4.37
C THR A 134 -2.82 2.79 5.25
N TYR A 135 -2.50 3.69 6.19
CA TYR A 135 -3.49 4.60 6.75
C TYR A 135 -3.39 5.93 6.01
N ASP A 136 -4.51 6.42 5.51
CA ASP A 136 -4.57 7.63 4.71
C ASP A 136 -5.23 8.76 5.51
N PHE A 137 -4.56 9.90 5.59
CA PHE A 137 -5.05 11.11 6.23
C PHE A 137 -5.02 12.26 5.22
N LYS A 138 -6.10 13.03 5.14
CA LYS A 138 -6.18 14.20 4.25
C LYS A 138 -6.99 15.30 4.91
N LEU A 139 -6.46 16.52 4.88
CA LEU A 139 -7.13 17.74 5.31
C LEU A 139 -7.12 18.74 4.16
N THR A 140 -8.27 19.29 3.83
CA THR A 140 -8.39 20.27 2.74
C THR A 140 -9.14 21.51 3.27
N TYR A 141 -8.53 22.68 3.09
CA TYR A 141 -9.17 23.97 3.25
C TYR A 141 -9.49 24.54 1.87
N THR A 142 -10.75 24.92 1.65
CA THR A 142 -11.24 25.48 0.38
C THR A 142 -11.67 26.91 0.56
N HIS A 143 -11.23 27.79 -0.34
CA HIS A 143 -11.57 29.19 -0.40
C HIS A 143 -11.89 29.59 -1.85
N ASP A 144 -12.52 30.73 -2.08
CA ASP A 144 -12.86 31.20 -3.44
C ASP A 144 -11.62 31.34 -4.36
N LYS A 145 -10.47 31.65 -3.78
CA LYS A 145 -9.19 31.76 -4.51
C LYS A 145 -8.47 30.44 -4.75
N GLY A 146 -8.98 29.31 -4.24
CA GLY A 146 -8.38 28.01 -4.40
C GLY A 146 -8.53 27.08 -3.21
N SER A 147 -7.66 26.09 -3.11
CA SER A 147 -7.63 25.16 -1.98
C SER A 147 -6.22 24.80 -1.57
N LEU A 148 -6.03 24.60 -0.26
CA LEU A 148 -4.83 24.03 0.32
C LEU A 148 -5.15 22.66 0.91
N THR A 149 -4.40 21.65 0.50
CA THR A 149 -4.54 20.29 0.99
C THR A 149 -3.23 19.81 1.60
N ALA A 150 -3.29 19.21 2.78
CA ALA A 150 -2.21 18.41 3.36
C ALA A 150 -2.67 16.96 3.45
N TYR A 151 -1.77 16.02 3.18
CA TYR A 151 -2.09 14.60 3.26
C TYR A 151 -0.88 13.78 3.69
N HIS A 152 -1.18 12.63 4.29
CA HIS A 152 -0.20 11.64 4.72
C HIS A 152 -0.73 10.24 4.45
N GLN A 153 0.11 9.37 3.90
CA GLN A 153 -0.11 7.93 3.83
C GLN A 153 0.94 7.25 4.71
N HIS A 154 0.52 6.70 5.82
CA HIS A 154 1.35 5.92 6.70
C HIS A 154 1.40 4.48 6.21
N TYR A 155 2.59 3.90 6.04
CA TYR A 155 2.79 2.54 5.54
C TYR A 155 2.83 1.53 6.69
N PHE A 156 2.38 0.31 6.45
CA PHE A 156 2.54 -0.81 7.37
C PHE A 156 2.58 -2.15 6.63
N ASN A 157 3.36 -3.11 7.14
CA ASN A 157 3.38 -4.51 6.70
C ASN A 157 2.75 -5.41 7.76
N ASP A 158 3.04 -5.15 9.02
CA ASP A 158 2.61 -5.93 10.17
C ASP A 158 2.18 -5.03 11.33
N LEU A 159 2.10 -5.62 12.53
CA LEU A 159 1.65 -4.91 13.73
C LEU A 159 2.57 -3.75 14.10
N SER A 160 3.88 -3.86 13.90
CA SER A 160 4.83 -2.79 14.22
C SER A 160 4.52 -1.50 13.45
N GLY A 161 4.32 -1.61 12.13
CA GLY A 161 3.86 -0.51 11.30
C GLY A 161 2.45 -0.04 11.66
N MET A 162 1.53 -0.96 11.95
CA MET A 162 0.14 -0.61 12.33
C MET A 162 0.05 0.22 13.60
N VAL A 163 1.01 0.08 14.53
CA VAL A 163 1.09 0.88 15.78
C VAL A 163 2.07 2.06 15.68
N PHE A 164 2.49 2.42 14.47
CA PHE A 164 3.33 3.58 14.17
C PHE A 164 4.78 3.50 14.68
N GLU A 165 5.33 2.30 14.84
CA GLU A 165 6.72 2.11 15.26
C GLU A 165 7.75 2.36 14.14
N ASN A 166 7.30 2.56 12.90
CA ASN A 166 8.11 2.88 11.73
C ASN A 166 8.33 4.39 11.52
N GLY A 167 8.21 5.17 12.59
CA GLY A 167 8.60 6.57 12.65
C GLY A 167 7.89 7.46 11.62
N THR A 168 8.65 8.01 10.67
CA THR A 168 8.13 8.92 9.64
C THR A 168 7.90 8.26 8.29
N ASP A 169 7.98 6.93 8.22
CA ASP A 169 7.76 6.20 6.97
C ASP A 169 6.37 6.47 6.43
N GLY A 170 6.33 6.63 5.12
CA GLY A 170 5.11 6.97 4.41
C GLY A 170 5.31 8.07 3.37
N LEU A 171 4.21 8.53 2.82
CA LEU A 171 4.14 9.67 1.91
C LEU A 171 3.52 10.86 2.63
N TRP A 172 4.21 12.00 2.61
CA TRP A 172 3.77 13.28 3.12
C TRP A 172 3.59 14.24 1.96
N GLY A 173 2.44 14.87 1.82
CA GLY A 173 2.16 15.70 0.67
C GLY A 173 1.41 16.97 0.99
N GLY A 174 1.64 17.97 0.14
CA GLY A 174 0.91 19.22 0.10
C GLY A 174 0.50 19.57 -1.31
N GLU A 175 -0.74 20.00 -1.49
CA GLU A 175 -1.28 20.46 -2.77
C GLU A 175 -1.90 21.84 -2.59
N LEU A 176 -1.50 22.78 -3.44
CA LEU A 176 -2.11 24.10 -3.57
C LEU A 176 -2.80 24.20 -4.93
N THR A 177 -4.10 24.43 -4.94
CA THR A 177 -4.87 24.78 -6.14
C THR A 177 -5.15 26.27 -6.12
N ILE A 178 -4.96 26.96 -7.23
CA ILE A 178 -5.11 28.43 -7.35
C ILE A 178 -6.17 28.74 -8.40
N ASN A 179 -7.23 29.42 -7.99
CA ASN A 179 -8.27 29.92 -8.88
C ASN A 179 -7.88 31.32 -9.39
N GLY A 180 -8.22 31.60 -10.65
CA GLY A 180 -7.97 32.93 -11.24
C GLY A 180 -6.58 33.13 -11.87
N LEU A 181 -5.62 32.21 -11.66
CA LEU A 181 -4.35 32.18 -12.37
C LEU A 181 -4.37 31.08 -13.43
N SER A 182 -4.35 31.47 -14.71
CA SER A 182 -4.32 30.47 -15.79
C SER A 182 -2.97 29.77 -15.89
N TRP A 183 -1.89 30.52 -15.76
CA TRP A 183 -0.53 30.02 -15.97
C TRP A 183 -0.01 29.14 -14.82
N LEU A 184 -0.59 29.21 -13.62
CA LEU A 184 -0.28 28.33 -12.49
C LEU A 184 -1.57 27.96 -11.78
N LYS A 185 -2.08 26.76 -12.02
CA LYS A 185 -3.34 26.26 -11.47
C LYS A 185 -3.15 25.37 -10.25
N LYS A 186 -2.05 24.61 -10.24
CA LYS A 186 -1.78 23.66 -9.18
C LYS A 186 -0.28 23.50 -8.94
N VAL A 187 0.08 23.35 -7.68
CA VAL A 187 1.42 22.96 -7.22
C VAL A 187 1.27 21.81 -6.25
N VAL A 188 2.15 20.81 -6.37
CA VAL A 188 2.22 19.66 -5.44
C VAL A 188 3.66 19.52 -4.97
N VAL A 189 3.81 19.23 -3.68
CA VAL A 189 5.09 18.85 -3.06
C VAL A 189 4.85 17.60 -2.26
N GLU A 190 5.63 16.55 -2.51
CA GLU A 190 5.57 15.29 -1.81
C GLU A 190 6.95 14.86 -1.32
N TYR A 191 6.95 14.21 -0.16
CA TYR A 191 8.11 13.55 0.42
C TYR A 191 7.74 12.12 0.76
N VAL A 192 8.51 11.15 0.26
CA VAL A 192 8.38 9.73 0.59
C VAL A 192 9.59 9.30 1.40
N ASN A 193 9.33 8.59 2.48
CA ASN A 193 10.34 7.91 3.28
C ASN A 193 9.92 6.46 3.52
N THR A 194 10.84 5.51 3.28
CA THR A 194 10.66 4.09 3.59
C THR A 194 11.89 3.51 4.28
N ARG A 195 12.64 4.32 4.99
CA ARG A 195 13.97 3.94 5.50
C ARG A 195 13.96 3.38 6.92
N ASP A 196 12.96 3.73 7.70
CA ASP A 196 12.83 3.26 9.08
C ASP A 196 12.46 1.78 9.10
N GLN A 197 11.35 1.42 8.43
CA GLN A 197 10.83 0.05 8.34
C GLN A 197 10.77 -0.61 9.72
N SER A 198 10.20 0.13 10.70
CA SER A 198 10.08 -0.25 12.11
C SER A 198 11.42 -0.49 12.81
N GLY A 199 12.53 0.04 12.26
CA GLY A 199 13.86 0.01 12.87
C GLY A 199 14.37 -1.40 13.17
N PRO A 200 15.26 -1.54 14.17
CA PRO A 200 15.69 -2.84 14.67
C PRO A 200 14.56 -3.55 15.42
N PHE A 201 14.71 -4.86 15.60
CA PHE A 201 13.81 -5.65 16.43
C PHE A 201 13.60 -5.00 17.82
N HIS A 202 12.35 -4.84 18.22
CA HIS A 202 11.96 -4.26 19.51
C HIS A 202 10.72 -4.95 20.08
N PHE A 203 10.49 -4.76 21.37
CA PHE A 203 9.40 -5.36 22.10
C PHE A 203 8.10 -4.57 21.88
N ILE A 204 7.05 -5.26 21.42
CA ILE A 204 5.68 -4.75 21.37
C ILE A 204 4.83 -5.58 22.32
N TRP A 205 4.27 -4.95 23.37
CA TRP A 205 3.63 -5.68 24.46
C TRP A 205 2.39 -6.50 24.03
N PHE A 206 1.67 -6.10 23.01
CA PHE A 206 0.54 -6.88 22.49
C PHE A 206 0.99 -8.21 21.84
N ASP A 207 2.12 -8.21 21.16
CA ASP A 207 2.70 -9.42 20.60
C ASP A 207 3.19 -10.34 21.71
N HIS A 208 3.81 -9.74 22.74
CA HIS A 208 4.34 -10.50 23.87
C HIS A 208 3.25 -11.22 24.68
N GLU A 209 2.05 -10.68 24.79
CA GLU A 209 0.93 -11.35 25.45
C GLU A 209 0.51 -12.65 24.72
N LYS A 210 0.55 -12.62 23.39
CA LYS A 210 0.18 -13.77 22.55
C LYS A 210 1.34 -14.73 22.31
N HIS A 211 2.51 -14.17 22.12
CA HIS A 211 3.74 -14.87 21.72
C HIS A 211 4.92 -14.38 22.56
N PRO A 212 5.08 -14.85 23.82
CA PRO A 212 6.15 -14.40 24.70
C PRO A 212 7.54 -14.55 24.07
N GLY A 213 8.30 -13.46 24.04
CA GLY A 213 9.65 -13.43 23.46
C GLY A 213 9.71 -13.07 21.98
N VAL A 214 8.58 -12.87 21.35
CA VAL A 214 8.50 -12.29 19.99
C VAL A 214 8.32 -10.78 20.09
N GLY A 215 8.92 -10.02 19.20
CA GLY A 215 8.79 -8.59 19.10
C GLY A 215 8.55 -8.16 17.65
N GLY A 216 8.31 -6.88 17.44
CA GLY A 216 8.17 -6.27 16.13
C GLY A 216 9.45 -5.58 15.66
N GLY A 217 9.38 -4.95 14.51
CA GLY A 217 10.48 -4.22 13.90
C GLY A 217 11.21 -5.01 12.82
N GLY A 218 12.15 -4.34 12.16
CA GLY A 218 12.95 -4.95 11.11
C GLY A 218 12.13 -5.30 9.86
N ASP A 219 11.06 -4.54 9.57
CA ASP A 219 10.25 -4.72 8.36
C ASP A 219 11.10 -4.62 7.10
N ASP A 220 10.62 -5.24 6.04
CA ASP A 220 11.24 -5.20 4.71
C ASP A 220 10.14 -4.99 3.65
N TYR A 221 9.77 -3.72 3.46
CA TYR A 221 8.62 -3.35 2.63
C TYR A 221 8.68 -3.98 1.24
N TYR A 222 7.56 -4.56 0.82
CA TYR A 222 7.36 -5.30 -0.43
C TYR A 222 8.02 -6.67 -0.49
N ASN A 223 8.96 -7.01 0.39
CA ASN A 223 9.52 -8.34 0.51
C ASN A 223 8.77 -9.18 1.55
N ASN A 224 8.90 -10.50 1.42
CA ASN A 224 8.39 -11.45 2.40
C ASN A 224 9.21 -12.74 2.33
N GLY A 225 9.43 -13.39 3.47
CA GLY A 225 10.26 -14.59 3.57
C GLY A 225 9.72 -15.81 2.84
N GLU A 226 8.40 -15.92 2.69
CA GLU A 226 7.72 -17.02 2.00
C GLU A 226 7.27 -16.63 0.59
N TYR A 227 6.60 -15.49 0.46
CA TYR A 227 6.18 -14.91 -0.83
C TYR A 227 7.32 -14.08 -1.41
N ARG A 228 8.43 -14.74 -1.71
CA ARG A 228 9.73 -14.11 -2.03
C ARG A 228 9.72 -13.20 -3.26
N THR A 229 8.79 -13.38 -4.20
CA THR A 229 8.59 -12.41 -5.28
C THR A 229 8.06 -11.07 -4.79
N GLY A 230 7.68 -10.99 -3.51
CA GLY A 230 7.15 -9.79 -2.89
C GLY A 230 5.84 -9.32 -3.54
N PHE A 231 5.53 -8.05 -3.36
CA PHE A 231 4.32 -7.44 -3.94
C PHE A 231 4.51 -7.17 -5.44
N THR A 232 4.56 -8.25 -6.23
CA THR A 232 4.70 -8.20 -7.70
C THR A 232 3.62 -9.00 -8.41
N TYR A 233 3.42 -8.67 -9.68
CA TYR A 233 2.77 -9.51 -10.67
C TYR A 233 3.63 -9.52 -11.94
N ALA A 234 3.97 -10.70 -12.44
CA ALA A 234 4.92 -10.90 -13.54
C ALA A 234 6.26 -10.15 -13.30
N ASN A 235 6.82 -10.27 -12.08
CA ASN A 235 8.03 -9.61 -11.61
C ASN A 235 7.99 -8.06 -11.64
N GLN A 236 6.85 -7.46 -11.92
CA GLN A 236 6.65 -6.01 -11.89
C GLN A 236 6.03 -5.58 -10.56
N ALA A 237 6.59 -4.54 -9.95
CA ALA A 237 6.07 -4.00 -8.69
C ALA A 237 4.61 -3.55 -8.80
N ILE A 238 3.83 -3.84 -7.76
CA ILE A 238 2.46 -3.39 -7.60
C ILE A 238 2.48 -2.18 -6.66
N GLY A 239 1.76 -1.12 -7.02
CA GLY A 239 1.66 0.09 -6.18
C GLY A 239 2.71 1.15 -6.53
N SER A 240 3.66 1.43 -5.64
CA SER A 240 4.58 2.56 -5.81
C SER A 240 5.49 2.43 -7.05
N PRO A 241 5.48 3.39 -7.98
CA PRO A 241 6.41 3.41 -9.10
C PRO A 241 7.84 3.78 -8.70
N LEU A 242 8.07 4.18 -7.46
CA LEU A 242 9.39 4.57 -6.93
C LEU A 242 10.22 3.35 -6.54
N LEU A 243 9.58 2.18 -6.34
CA LEU A 243 10.29 0.93 -6.05
C LEU A 243 10.67 0.23 -7.35
N ILE A 244 11.96 -0.08 -7.49
CA ILE A 244 12.48 -0.78 -8.67
C ILE A 244 11.96 -2.22 -8.65
N SER A 245 11.25 -2.58 -9.73
CA SER A 245 10.70 -3.92 -9.88
C SER A 245 11.79 -4.98 -9.95
N PRO A 246 11.62 -6.16 -9.33
CA PRO A 246 12.55 -7.29 -9.47
C PRO A 246 12.85 -7.69 -10.92
N ALA A 247 11.93 -7.44 -11.86
CA ALA A 247 12.15 -7.64 -13.29
C ALA A 247 13.40 -6.93 -13.85
N HIS A 248 13.94 -5.95 -13.14
CA HIS A 248 15.15 -5.22 -13.52
C HIS A 248 16.40 -5.70 -12.76
N ASN A 249 16.27 -6.70 -11.90
CA ASN A 249 17.41 -7.28 -11.21
C ASN A 249 18.25 -8.16 -12.12
N ASP A 250 19.55 -8.20 -11.84
CA ASP A 250 20.47 -9.12 -12.50
C ASP A 250 20.34 -10.54 -11.93
N ASN A 251 20.78 -11.54 -12.74
CA ASN A 251 20.94 -12.93 -12.32
C ASN A 251 19.66 -13.61 -11.80
N GLY A 252 18.48 -13.15 -12.17
CA GLY A 252 17.20 -13.77 -11.79
C GLY A 252 16.87 -13.66 -10.30
N ASP A 253 17.36 -12.64 -9.62
CA ASP A 253 16.94 -12.30 -8.26
C ASP A 253 15.54 -11.73 -8.27
N ILE A 254 14.63 -12.37 -7.52
CA ILE A 254 13.19 -12.08 -7.50
C ILE A 254 12.78 -11.11 -6.39
N THR A 255 13.74 -10.56 -5.62
CA THR A 255 13.45 -9.70 -4.46
C THR A 255 13.60 -8.22 -4.77
N PHE A 256 12.94 -7.38 -3.98
CA PHE A 256 13.15 -5.93 -4.02
C PHE A 256 14.46 -5.58 -3.32
N ARG A 257 15.43 -5.03 -4.06
CA ARG A 257 16.76 -4.65 -3.54
C ARG A 257 16.80 -3.22 -3.00
N HIS A 258 15.96 -2.33 -3.54
CA HIS A 258 15.96 -0.89 -3.26
C HIS A 258 14.59 -0.44 -2.74
N ASN A 259 14.25 -0.87 -1.53
CA ASN A 259 12.99 -0.51 -0.87
C ASN A 259 13.16 0.46 0.31
N ARG A 260 14.41 0.91 0.59
CA ARG A 260 14.74 1.93 1.59
C ARG A 260 15.10 3.23 0.89
N ILE A 261 14.10 4.05 0.58
CA ILE A 261 14.23 5.25 -0.25
C ILE A 261 13.84 6.53 0.51
N ARG A 262 14.36 7.66 0.04
CA ARG A 262 13.89 9.01 0.36
C ARG A 262 13.72 9.79 -0.93
N ASP A 263 12.50 10.23 -1.18
CA ASP A 263 12.17 10.90 -2.43
C ASP A 263 11.49 12.22 -2.17
N TRP A 264 11.84 13.21 -3.00
CA TRP A 264 11.10 14.44 -3.14
C TRP A 264 10.46 14.48 -4.51
N HIS A 265 9.18 14.78 -4.55
CA HIS A 265 8.43 14.99 -5.78
C HIS A 265 7.83 16.39 -5.78
N PHE A 266 8.03 17.10 -6.92
CA PHE A 266 7.48 18.42 -7.16
C PHE A 266 6.69 18.38 -8.46
N ALA A 267 5.49 18.95 -8.44
CA ALA A 267 4.68 19.06 -9.63
C ALA A 267 4.05 20.45 -9.73
N ALA A 268 3.95 20.95 -10.95
CA ALA A 268 3.21 22.17 -11.26
C ALA A 268 2.45 22.02 -12.56
N GLU A 269 1.24 22.56 -12.61
CA GLU A 269 0.46 22.59 -13.83
C GLU A 269 -0.26 23.93 -14.04
N GLY A 270 -0.45 24.27 -15.30
CA GLY A 270 -1.14 25.48 -15.71
C GLY A 270 -1.41 25.54 -17.21
N ALA A 271 -1.91 26.66 -17.68
CA ALA A 271 -2.15 26.93 -19.10
C ALA A 271 -1.53 28.27 -19.50
N LEU A 272 -0.67 28.24 -20.49
CA LEU A 272 -0.02 29.46 -21.04
C LEU A 272 -0.93 30.20 -22.02
N SER A 273 -1.90 29.48 -22.62
CA SER A 273 -2.96 30.02 -23.45
C SER A 273 -4.19 29.16 -23.44
N THR A 274 -5.24 29.53 -24.16
CA THR A 274 -6.46 28.70 -24.31
C THR A 274 -6.22 27.36 -25.02
N HIS A 275 -5.11 27.22 -25.73
CA HIS A 275 -4.76 26.01 -26.51
C HIS A 275 -3.53 25.29 -26.01
N LEU A 276 -2.78 25.88 -25.04
CA LEU A 276 -1.53 25.32 -24.55
C LEU A 276 -1.56 25.20 -23.02
N SER A 277 -1.55 23.98 -22.53
CA SER A 277 -1.37 23.66 -21.12
C SER A 277 -0.06 22.92 -20.89
N TYR A 278 0.45 22.98 -19.67
CA TYR A 278 1.65 22.27 -19.27
C TYR A 278 1.46 21.55 -17.95
N ARG A 279 2.23 20.49 -17.77
CA ARG A 279 2.47 19.81 -16.51
C ARG A 279 3.97 19.52 -16.38
N LEU A 280 4.55 20.00 -15.31
CA LEU A 280 5.95 19.75 -14.96
C LEU A 280 5.98 18.79 -13.79
N LEU A 281 6.79 17.75 -13.89
CA LEU A 281 7.01 16.74 -12.86
C LEU A 281 8.50 16.60 -12.64
N PHE A 282 8.94 16.68 -11.40
CA PHE A 282 10.32 16.47 -11.00
C PHE A 282 10.39 15.58 -9.78
N THR A 283 11.16 14.49 -9.87
CA THR A 283 11.39 13.57 -8.75
C THR A 283 12.88 13.44 -8.50
N LYS A 284 13.30 13.59 -7.25
CA LYS A 284 14.66 13.29 -6.80
C LYS A 284 14.62 12.14 -5.82
N MET A 285 15.16 11.00 -6.26
CA MET A 285 15.24 9.77 -5.48
C MET A 285 16.62 9.58 -4.89
N ASN A 286 16.67 9.11 -3.63
CA ASN A 286 17.88 8.65 -2.96
C ASN A 286 17.55 7.28 -2.29
N SER A 287 18.28 6.26 -2.67
CA SER A 287 18.21 4.90 -2.11
C SER A 287 19.43 4.59 -1.26
#